data_2d140e23ff362f0b6236d15c81d64957
#
_entry.id   2d140e23ff362f0b6236d15c81d64957
#
_cell.length_a   1.000
_cell.length_b   1.000
_cell.length_c   1.000
_cell.angle_alpha   90.00
_cell.angle_beta   90.00
_cell.angle_gamma   90.00
#
_symmetry.space_group_name_H-M   'P 1'
#
loop_
_entity.id
_entity.type
_entity.pdbx_description
1 polymer ?
#
loop_
_entity_poly.entity_id
_entity_poly.type
_entity_poly.pdbx_seq_one_letter_code
_entity_poly.pdbx_strand_id
1 'polypeptide(L)'
;MKKALITGFSSGIGLAYAKHLIKNNWYLDLVSQDFERSKLALEALNSSNCSSYSCDLSSPEDLGSLILKISTPDLLIANAGIGINGSVGKNSSKNIKDATYLMFGGVINLIEYFLPKMKEKDAGRVVIISSIGALIPMPKSSIYAAVKSGIYAYGRSLNEELENTNVSVTVSLPGYVRTNIHQRSGLEHLTRKIPNWMWVSADKVVTETEKASIKGKSHIIPGFLYRITSIFFNLKITKIIWKTLNARK
;
A
#
# COMPACT_ATOMS: atom_id res chain seq x y z
N MET A 1 3.43 7.20 24.04
CA MET A 1 3.23 6.04 23.14
C MET A 1 3.30 6.55 21.72
N LYS A 2 4.03 5.88 20.84
CA LYS A 2 4.13 6.26 19.41
C LYS A 2 2.79 6.03 18.70
N LYS A 3 2.46 6.89 17.73
CA LYS A 3 1.20 6.84 16.98
C LYS A 3 1.45 6.45 15.52
N ALA A 4 0.59 5.56 15.00
CA ALA A 4 0.58 5.25 13.57
C ALA A 4 -0.80 5.47 12.96
N LEU A 5 -0.82 6.02 11.74
CA LEU A 5 -2.01 6.10 10.89
C LEU A 5 -1.93 5.02 9.81
N ILE A 6 -2.96 4.17 9.73
CA ILE A 6 -3.02 3.08 8.74
C ILE A 6 -4.26 3.20 7.88
N THR A 7 -4.09 3.39 6.58
CA THR A 7 -5.21 3.35 5.63
C THR A 7 -5.44 1.94 5.09
N GLY A 8 -6.71 1.53 4.96
CA GLY A 8 -7.07 0.19 4.48
C GLY A 8 -6.74 -0.92 5.47
N PHE A 9 -6.92 -0.68 6.78
CA PHE A 9 -6.56 -1.62 7.84
C PHE A 9 -7.44 -2.86 7.92
N SER A 10 -8.64 -2.83 7.36
CA SER A 10 -9.67 -3.86 7.57
C SER A 10 -9.34 -5.23 6.98
N SER A 11 -8.22 -5.38 6.26
CA SER A 11 -7.78 -6.67 5.72
C SER A 11 -6.34 -6.65 5.21
N GLY A 12 -5.80 -7.83 4.90
CA GLY A 12 -4.54 -8.00 4.16
C GLY A 12 -3.33 -7.37 4.85
N ILE A 13 -2.56 -6.59 4.09
CA ILE A 13 -1.32 -5.97 4.58
C ILE A 13 -1.64 -4.93 5.67
N GLY A 14 -2.71 -4.13 5.52
CA GLY A 14 -3.09 -3.14 6.51
C GLY A 14 -3.45 -3.76 7.87
N LEU A 15 -4.19 -4.88 7.88
CA LEU A 15 -4.50 -5.61 9.11
C LEU A 15 -3.26 -6.26 9.72
N ALA A 16 -2.37 -6.81 8.89
CA ALA A 16 -1.10 -7.37 9.36
C ALA A 16 -0.21 -6.28 10.00
N TYR A 17 -0.18 -5.06 9.40
CA TYR A 17 0.51 -3.91 10.00
C TYR A 17 -0.10 -3.52 11.34
N ALA A 18 -1.43 -3.43 11.43
CA ALA A 18 -2.11 -3.10 12.68
C ALA A 18 -1.75 -4.10 13.79
N LYS A 19 -1.82 -5.41 13.49
CA LYS A 19 -1.41 -6.48 14.42
C LYS A 19 0.06 -6.36 14.85
N HIS A 20 0.94 -6.07 13.88
CA HIS A 20 2.38 -5.91 14.17
C HIS A 20 2.64 -4.72 15.11
N LEU A 21 2.02 -3.58 14.85
CA LEU A 21 2.27 -2.37 15.63
C LEU A 21 1.62 -2.42 17.02
N ILE A 22 0.43 -3.01 17.18
CA ILE A 22 -0.18 -3.24 18.50
C ILE A 22 0.73 -4.09 19.39
N LYS A 23 1.31 -5.18 18.83
CA LYS A 23 2.28 -6.02 19.56
C LYS A 23 3.54 -5.26 20.01
N ASN A 24 3.85 -4.15 19.35
CA ASN A 24 4.98 -3.28 19.67
C ASN A 24 4.54 -2.00 20.44
N ASN A 25 3.39 -2.01 21.09
CA ASN A 25 2.88 -0.94 21.96
C ASN A 25 2.68 0.41 21.24
N TRP A 26 2.19 0.39 19.99
CA TRP A 26 1.78 1.59 19.27
C TRP A 26 0.30 1.88 19.49
N TYR A 27 -0.06 3.17 19.46
CA TYR A 27 -1.45 3.62 19.29
C TYR A 27 -1.76 3.78 17.80
N LEU A 28 -2.93 3.31 17.37
CA LEU A 28 -3.29 3.27 15.95
C LEU A 28 -4.52 4.12 15.64
N ASP A 29 -4.38 5.01 14.66
CA ASP A 29 -5.51 5.59 13.94
C ASP A 29 -5.76 4.73 12.69
N LEU A 30 -6.89 4.04 12.66
CA LEU A 30 -7.22 3.01 11.68
C LEU A 30 -8.32 3.49 10.73
N VAL A 31 -8.04 3.56 9.43
CA VAL A 31 -8.97 4.10 8.43
C VAL A 31 -9.40 3.03 7.43
N SER A 32 -10.71 2.89 7.24
CA SER A 32 -11.31 2.01 6.23
C SER A 32 -12.71 2.51 5.86
N GLN A 33 -13.15 2.26 4.64
CA GLN A 33 -14.50 2.58 4.18
C GLN A 33 -15.54 1.53 4.61
N ASP A 34 -15.16 0.26 4.67
CA ASP A 34 -16.06 -0.86 4.91
C ASP A 34 -16.28 -1.09 6.41
N PHE A 35 -17.47 -0.76 6.87
CA PHE A 35 -17.84 -0.82 8.29
C PHE A 35 -17.79 -2.26 8.85
N GLU A 36 -18.39 -3.23 8.16
CA GLU A 36 -18.48 -4.61 8.65
C GLU A 36 -17.10 -5.26 8.75
N ARG A 37 -16.26 -5.08 7.72
CA ARG A 37 -14.88 -5.58 7.76
C ARG A 37 -14.04 -4.87 8.80
N SER A 38 -14.28 -3.59 9.04
CA SER A 38 -13.60 -2.84 10.10
C SER A 38 -13.94 -3.39 11.47
N LYS A 39 -15.22 -3.69 11.72
CA LYS A 39 -15.69 -4.30 12.97
C LYS A 39 -14.98 -5.64 13.24
N LEU A 40 -15.01 -6.55 12.26
CA LEU A 40 -14.33 -7.85 12.37
C LEU A 40 -12.81 -7.70 12.58
N ALA A 41 -12.20 -6.72 11.92
CA ALA A 41 -10.77 -6.45 12.07
C ALA A 41 -10.44 -5.92 13.46
N LEU A 42 -11.26 -5.03 14.03
CA LEU A 42 -11.10 -4.51 15.39
C LEU A 42 -11.27 -5.61 16.45
N GLU A 43 -12.26 -6.48 16.28
CA GLU A 43 -12.43 -7.66 17.13
C GLU A 43 -11.17 -8.57 17.08
N ALA A 44 -10.61 -8.80 15.87
CA ALA A 44 -9.40 -9.59 15.70
C ALA A 44 -8.13 -8.92 16.24
N LEU A 45 -8.10 -7.59 16.37
CA LEU A 45 -7.01 -6.84 16.99
C LEU A 45 -7.08 -6.94 18.51
N ASN A 46 -8.28 -7.02 19.08
CA ASN A 46 -8.56 -7.13 20.52
C ASN A 46 -7.69 -6.17 21.36
N SER A 47 -7.70 -4.89 21.02
CA SER A 47 -6.86 -3.88 21.65
C SER A 47 -7.61 -2.57 21.83
N SER A 48 -7.45 -1.93 22.99
CA SER A 48 -7.94 -0.58 23.27
C SER A 48 -7.01 0.52 22.74
N ASN A 49 -5.83 0.17 22.24
CA ASN A 49 -4.84 1.13 21.74
C ASN A 49 -5.09 1.51 20.28
N CYS A 50 -6.35 1.73 19.89
CA CYS A 50 -6.69 2.17 18.55
C CYS A 50 -7.99 2.97 18.53
N SER A 51 -8.06 3.92 17.58
CA SER A 51 -9.29 4.57 17.10
C SER A 51 -9.56 4.15 15.67
N SER A 52 -10.83 4.02 15.30
CA SER A 52 -11.24 3.64 13.96
C SER A 52 -12.07 4.74 13.32
N TYR A 53 -11.80 5.02 12.06
CA TYR A 53 -12.46 6.03 11.24
C TYR A 53 -13.03 5.40 9.98
N SER A 54 -14.34 5.58 9.75
CA SER A 54 -14.97 5.27 8.46
C SER A 54 -14.76 6.43 7.51
N CYS A 55 -14.12 6.19 6.36
CA CYS A 55 -13.81 7.22 5.38
C CYS A 55 -13.69 6.62 3.97
N ASP A 56 -14.33 7.24 3.00
CA ASP A 56 -14.09 6.96 1.59
C ASP A 56 -12.85 7.75 1.11
N LEU A 57 -11.71 7.08 1.09
CA LEU A 57 -10.46 7.69 0.64
C LEU A 57 -10.40 7.96 -0.88
N SER A 58 -11.44 7.59 -1.65
CA SER A 58 -11.60 8.01 -3.05
C SER A 58 -12.31 9.37 -3.19
N SER A 59 -12.88 9.90 -2.08
CA SER A 59 -13.49 11.23 -1.97
C SER A 59 -12.48 12.24 -1.41
N PRO A 60 -12.16 13.32 -2.16
CA PRO A 60 -11.31 14.40 -1.63
C PRO A 60 -11.90 15.08 -0.39
N GLU A 61 -13.22 15.21 -0.35
CA GLU A 61 -13.96 15.86 0.73
C GLU A 61 -13.88 15.03 2.03
N ASP A 62 -14.08 13.71 1.92
CA ASP A 62 -14.00 12.80 3.07
C ASP A 62 -12.57 12.74 3.60
N LEU A 63 -11.58 12.65 2.71
CA LEU A 63 -10.17 12.68 3.09
C LEU A 63 -9.83 14.01 3.79
N GLY A 64 -10.26 15.15 3.25
CA GLY A 64 -10.07 16.47 3.84
C GLY A 64 -10.66 16.56 5.26
N SER A 65 -11.86 16.01 5.46
CA SER A 65 -12.50 15.95 6.77
C SER A 65 -11.79 15.01 7.75
N LEU A 66 -11.23 13.92 7.26
CA LEU A 66 -10.49 12.93 8.06
C LEU A 66 -9.19 13.50 8.61
N ILE A 67 -8.38 14.12 7.75
CA ILE A 67 -7.04 14.62 8.13
C ILE A 67 -7.09 15.68 9.23
N LEU A 68 -8.18 16.43 9.33
CA LEU A 68 -8.39 17.43 10.40
C LEU A 68 -8.68 16.79 11.76
N LYS A 69 -9.13 15.53 11.80
CA LYS A 69 -9.46 14.80 13.04
C LYS A 69 -8.28 14.02 13.61
N ILE A 70 -7.23 13.83 12.80
CA ILE A 70 -6.10 12.98 13.18
C ILE A 70 -4.88 13.85 13.52
N SER A 71 -4.29 13.61 14.68
CA SER A 71 -3.02 14.25 15.02
C SER A 71 -1.87 13.68 14.18
N THR A 72 -0.82 14.47 13.95
CA THR A 72 0.36 14.04 13.18
C THR A 72 0.92 12.71 13.72
N PRO A 73 0.91 11.63 12.94
CA PRO A 73 1.43 10.34 13.37
C PRO A 73 2.96 10.32 13.35
N ASP A 74 3.57 9.41 14.11
CA ASP A 74 5.00 9.09 14.02
C ASP A 74 5.29 8.13 12.85
N LEU A 75 4.25 7.38 12.41
CA LEU A 75 4.32 6.48 11.26
C LEU A 75 3.01 6.56 10.46
N LEU A 76 3.12 6.95 9.19
CA LEU A 76 2.00 6.91 8.24
C LEU A 76 2.14 5.69 7.32
N ILE A 77 1.12 4.83 7.27
CA ILE A 77 1.06 3.68 6.36
C ILE A 77 -0.06 3.91 5.34
N ALA A 78 0.33 4.38 4.16
CA ALA A 78 -0.54 4.55 3.00
C ALA A 78 -0.70 3.21 2.28
N ASN A 79 -1.70 2.42 2.70
CA ASN A 79 -1.92 1.05 2.24
C ASN A 79 -3.26 0.86 1.50
N ALA A 80 -4.25 1.71 1.71
CA ALA A 80 -5.56 1.57 1.05
C ALA A 80 -5.41 1.42 -0.46
N GLY A 81 -6.15 0.48 -1.05
CA GLY A 81 -6.09 0.25 -2.48
C GLY A 81 -7.08 -0.80 -2.97
N ILE A 82 -7.34 -0.72 -4.26
CA ILE A 82 -8.21 -1.65 -4.99
C ILE A 82 -7.52 -2.15 -6.25
N GLY A 83 -7.98 -3.28 -6.78
CA GLY A 83 -7.60 -3.69 -8.13
C GLY A 83 -8.49 -3.00 -9.14
N ILE A 84 -7.91 -2.46 -10.19
CA ILE A 84 -8.64 -1.98 -11.37
C ILE A 84 -8.18 -2.76 -12.59
N ASN A 85 -9.08 -3.51 -13.17
CA ASN A 85 -8.81 -4.41 -14.29
C ASN A 85 -9.79 -4.15 -15.42
N GLY A 86 -9.36 -4.38 -16.64
CA GLY A 86 -10.16 -4.23 -17.84
C GLY A 86 -9.29 -3.90 -19.04
N SER A 87 -9.71 -4.35 -20.22
CA SER A 87 -9.12 -3.91 -21.49
C SER A 87 -9.37 -2.42 -21.68
N VAL A 88 -8.59 -1.80 -22.56
CA VAL A 88 -8.79 -0.40 -22.96
C VAL A 88 -10.26 -0.14 -23.32
N GLY A 89 -10.84 0.93 -22.79
CA GLY A 89 -12.23 1.32 -23.01
C GLY A 89 -13.28 0.58 -22.17
N LYS A 90 -12.91 -0.36 -21.30
CA LYS A 90 -13.86 -1.10 -20.45
C LYS A 90 -14.05 -0.54 -19.04
N ASN A 91 -13.17 0.35 -18.59
CA ASN A 91 -13.33 1.03 -17.31
C ASN A 91 -14.12 2.33 -17.50
N SER A 92 -15.11 2.59 -16.66
CA SER A 92 -15.81 3.86 -16.65
C SER A 92 -14.91 5.00 -16.15
N SER A 93 -15.18 6.24 -16.60
CA SER A 93 -14.46 7.41 -16.12
C SER A 93 -14.51 7.54 -14.59
N LYS A 94 -15.67 7.20 -13.98
CA LYS A 94 -15.83 7.18 -12.53
C LYS A 94 -14.86 6.20 -11.88
N ASN A 95 -14.81 4.95 -12.33
CA ASN A 95 -13.92 3.93 -11.76
C ASN A 95 -12.44 4.33 -11.90
N ILE A 96 -12.07 4.95 -13.03
CA ILE A 96 -10.71 5.43 -13.25
C ILE A 96 -10.39 6.55 -12.26
N LYS A 97 -11.28 7.55 -12.13
CA LYS A 97 -11.11 8.67 -11.20
C LYS A 97 -10.98 8.17 -9.76
N ASP A 98 -11.91 7.35 -9.29
CA ASP A 98 -11.96 6.87 -7.91
C ASP A 98 -10.70 6.04 -7.58
N ALA A 99 -10.31 5.09 -8.45
CA ALA A 99 -9.12 4.27 -8.24
C ALA A 99 -7.82 5.08 -8.27
N THR A 100 -7.74 6.06 -9.19
CA THR A 100 -6.57 6.93 -9.31
C THR A 100 -6.46 7.84 -8.09
N TYR A 101 -7.55 8.43 -7.64
CA TYR A 101 -7.52 9.27 -6.45
C TYR A 101 -7.18 8.46 -5.20
N LEU A 102 -7.87 7.33 -4.95
CA LEU A 102 -7.63 6.45 -3.81
C LEU A 102 -6.16 6.04 -3.65
N MET A 103 -5.51 5.65 -4.76
CA MET A 103 -4.18 5.03 -4.72
C MET A 103 -3.03 5.96 -5.12
N PHE A 104 -3.33 7.18 -5.58
CA PHE A 104 -2.32 8.15 -6.00
C PHE A 104 -2.63 9.54 -5.45
N GLY A 105 -3.63 10.27 -5.94
CA GLY A 105 -3.91 11.64 -5.54
C GLY A 105 -4.20 11.78 -4.05
N GLY A 106 -5.05 10.92 -3.50
CA GLY A 106 -5.38 10.93 -2.07
C GLY A 106 -4.18 10.53 -1.19
N VAL A 107 -3.32 9.62 -1.67
CA VAL A 107 -2.07 9.27 -0.96
C VAL A 107 -1.12 10.47 -0.93
N ILE A 108 -0.96 11.18 -2.05
CA ILE A 108 -0.16 12.41 -2.11
C ILE A 108 -0.72 13.45 -1.12
N ASN A 109 -2.03 13.74 -1.18
CA ASN A 109 -2.66 14.72 -0.28
C ASN A 109 -2.45 14.36 1.20
N LEU A 110 -2.54 13.09 1.55
CA LEU A 110 -2.32 12.62 2.91
C LEU A 110 -0.87 12.84 3.36
N ILE A 111 0.09 12.55 2.49
CA ILE A 111 1.51 12.73 2.78
C ILE A 111 1.86 14.22 2.84
N GLU A 112 1.44 15.02 1.87
CA GLU A 112 1.68 16.48 1.83
C GLU A 112 1.10 17.20 3.05
N TYR A 113 0.05 16.68 3.66
CA TYR A 113 -0.51 17.22 4.90
C TYR A 113 0.31 16.89 6.15
N PHE A 114 0.78 15.65 6.30
CA PHE A 114 1.47 15.20 7.51
C PHE A 114 2.99 15.35 7.45
N LEU A 115 3.59 15.20 6.28
CA LEU A 115 5.05 15.21 6.12
C LEU A 115 5.72 16.53 6.54
N PRO A 116 5.18 17.72 6.24
CA PRO A 116 5.74 18.98 6.73
C PRO A 116 5.79 19.03 8.27
N LYS A 117 4.73 18.55 8.93
CA LYS A 117 4.66 18.50 10.39
C LYS A 117 5.63 17.47 11.01
N MET A 118 5.91 16.37 10.29
CA MET A 118 6.96 15.43 10.67
C MET A 118 8.35 16.07 10.51
N LYS A 119 8.58 16.85 9.45
CA LYS A 119 9.83 17.60 9.24
C LYS A 119 10.07 18.65 10.33
N GLU A 120 9.04 19.40 10.73
CA GLU A 120 9.12 20.37 11.84
C GLU A 120 9.55 19.71 13.16
N LYS A 121 9.12 18.46 13.40
CA LYS A 121 9.51 17.67 14.57
C LYS A 121 10.87 16.96 14.38
N ASP A 122 11.41 16.99 13.18
CA ASP A 122 12.55 16.18 12.71
C ASP A 122 12.43 14.69 13.12
N ALA A 123 11.23 14.16 13.04
CA ALA A 123 10.91 12.77 13.41
C ALA A 123 9.65 12.28 12.68
N GLY A 124 9.75 11.14 12.01
CA GLY A 124 8.61 10.52 11.36
C GLY A 124 9.00 9.56 10.25
N ARG A 125 8.08 8.64 9.95
CA ARG A 125 8.26 7.69 8.85
C ARG A 125 6.98 7.56 8.03
N VAL A 126 7.14 7.48 6.73
CA VAL A 126 6.04 7.19 5.80
C VAL A 126 6.34 5.87 5.10
N VAL A 127 5.37 4.97 5.10
CA VAL A 127 5.39 3.73 4.32
C VAL A 127 4.28 3.77 3.29
N ILE A 128 4.64 3.64 2.02
CA ILE A 128 3.70 3.59 0.89
C ILE A 128 3.64 2.16 0.37
N ILE A 129 2.46 1.55 0.36
CA ILE A 129 2.27 0.23 -0.24
C ILE A 129 1.95 0.38 -1.73
N SER A 130 2.98 0.23 -2.55
CA SER A 130 2.85 0.14 -4.01
C SER A 130 2.66 -1.33 -4.46
N SER A 131 3.34 -1.79 -5.48
CA SER A 131 3.30 -3.15 -6.01
C SER A 131 4.51 -3.41 -6.90
N ILE A 132 4.91 -4.66 -7.04
CA ILE A 132 5.82 -5.11 -8.09
C ILE A 132 5.30 -4.74 -9.49
N GLY A 133 3.98 -4.57 -9.63
CA GLY A 133 3.33 -4.07 -10.84
C GLY A 133 3.74 -2.65 -11.25
N ALA A 134 4.40 -1.90 -10.38
CA ALA A 134 5.02 -0.62 -10.70
C ALA A 134 6.25 -0.77 -11.61
N LEU A 135 6.87 -1.94 -11.65
CA LEU A 135 8.14 -2.19 -12.33
C LEU A 135 7.99 -2.91 -13.68
N ILE A 136 6.77 -3.35 -14.01
CA ILE A 136 6.52 -4.22 -15.17
C ILE A 136 5.24 -3.83 -15.91
N PRO A 137 5.15 -4.05 -17.22
CA PRO A 137 3.90 -3.92 -17.96
C PRO A 137 2.83 -4.89 -17.45
N MET A 138 1.61 -4.40 -17.21
CA MET A 138 0.48 -5.20 -16.74
C MET A 138 -0.70 -5.12 -17.74
N PRO A 139 -0.74 -5.96 -18.78
CA PRO A 139 -1.88 -6.02 -19.70
C PRO A 139 -3.20 -6.21 -18.93
N LYS A 140 -4.26 -5.53 -19.38
CA LYS A 140 -5.59 -5.48 -18.72
C LYS A 140 -5.57 -4.93 -17.29
N SER A 141 -4.48 -4.29 -16.85
CA SER A 141 -4.37 -3.54 -15.59
C SER A 141 -3.43 -2.35 -15.76
N SER A 142 -3.44 -1.74 -16.94
CA SER A 142 -2.55 -0.61 -17.27
C SER A 142 -2.76 0.59 -16.35
N ILE A 143 -4.00 0.89 -15.97
CA ILE A 143 -4.33 1.97 -15.02
C ILE A 143 -3.72 1.68 -13.65
N TYR A 144 -3.87 0.44 -13.15
CA TYR A 144 -3.24 0.02 -11.89
C TYR A 144 -1.72 0.17 -11.94
N ALA A 145 -1.09 -0.32 -13.02
CA ALA A 145 0.35 -0.20 -13.19
C ALA A 145 0.81 1.27 -13.22
N ALA A 146 0.10 2.13 -13.95
CA ALA A 146 0.41 3.56 -14.02
C ALA A 146 0.33 4.23 -12.63
N VAL A 147 -0.75 3.99 -11.89
CA VAL A 147 -0.94 4.51 -10.53
C VAL A 147 0.17 4.03 -9.58
N LYS A 148 0.47 2.73 -9.61
CA LYS A 148 1.51 2.14 -8.74
C LYS A 148 2.92 2.58 -9.13
N SER A 149 3.20 2.82 -10.41
CA SER A 149 4.46 3.39 -10.87
C SER A 149 4.59 4.86 -10.46
N GLY A 150 3.52 5.64 -10.60
CA GLY A 150 3.51 7.05 -10.20
C GLY A 150 3.79 7.22 -8.71
N ILE A 151 3.08 6.48 -7.84
CA ILE A 151 3.30 6.57 -6.39
C ILE A 151 4.67 6.02 -5.95
N TYR A 152 5.23 5.06 -6.71
CA TYR A 152 6.60 4.60 -6.48
C TYR A 152 7.63 5.70 -6.80
N ALA A 153 7.47 6.38 -7.94
CA ALA A 153 8.34 7.50 -8.31
C ALA A 153 8.25 8.65 -7.29
N TYR A 154 7.02 9.03 -6.90
CA TYR A 154 6.77 10.07 -5.90
C TYR A 154 7.46 9.75 -4.56
N GLY A 155 7.22 8.56 -4.01
CA GLY A 155 7.78 8.20 -2.69
C GLY A 155 9.31 8.12 -2.69
N ARG A 156 9.93 7.72 -3.80
CA ARG A 156 11.39 7.74 -3.93
C ARG A 156 11.93 9.16 -3.98
N SER A 157 11.31 10.03 -4.79
CA SER A 157 11.73 11.44 -4.88
C SER A 157 11.66 12.12 -3.52
N LEU A 158 10.56 11.91 -2.77
CA LEU A 158 10.45 12.44 -1.41
C LEU A 158 11.56 11.93 -0.48
N ASN A 159 11.91 10.65 -0.57
CA ASN A 159 12.97 10.11 0.30
C ASN A 159 14.34 10.78 0.02
N GLU A 160 14.64 11.09 -1.23
CA GLU A 160 15.87 11.83 -1.60
C GLU A 160 15.81 13.28 -1.06
N GLU A 161 14.65 13.95 -1.15
CA GLU A 161 14.46 15.30 -0.59
C GLU A 161 14.62 15.37 0.93
N LEU A 162 14.48 14.22 1.62
CA LEU A 162 14.55 14.10 3.08
C LEU A 162 15.93 13.62 3.58
N GLU A 163 16.92 13.45 2.72
CA GLU A 163 18.21 12.83 3.04
C GLU A 163 18.92 13.43 4.28
N ASN A 164 18.72 14.74 4.49
CA ASN A 164 19.36 15.46 5.61
C ASN A 164 18.42 15.66 6.82
N THR A 165 17.41 14.80 6.98
CA THR A 165 16.44 14.86 8.09
C THR A 165 16.30 13.49 8.76
N ASN A 166 15.71 13.47 9.96
CA ASN A 166 15.33 12.22 10.63
C ASN A 166 13.95 11.70 10.19
N VAL A 167 13.43 12.17 9.05
CA VAL A 167 12.18 11.72 8.43
C VAL A 167 12.48 10.88 7.20
N SER A 168 11.77 9.79 7.00
CA SER A 168 12.00 8.92 5.85
C SER A 168 10.72 8.45 5.17
N VAL A 169 10.81 8.21 3.87
CA VAL A 169 9.72 7.64 3.05
C VAL A 169 10.19 6.33 2.44
N THR A 170 9.50 5.23 2.73
CA THR A 170 9.81 3.91 2.19
C THR A 170 8.68 3.38 1.33
N VAL A 171 8.94 3.06 0.07
CA VAL A 171 7.96 2.43 -0.81
C VAL A 171 8.13 0.92 -0.80
N SER A 172 7.10 0.20 -0.38
CA SER A 172 7.03 -1.26 -0.46
C SER A 172 6.42 -1.70 -1.79
N LEU A 173 7.07 -2.63 -2.47
CA LEU A 173 6.64 -3.20 -3.75
C LEU A 173 6.38 -4.71 -3.60
N PRO A 174 5.32 -5.11 -2.88
CA PRO A 174 5.01 -6.52 -2.73
C PRO A 174 4.63 -7.17 -4.06
N GLY A 175 4.99 -8.45 -4.20
CA GLY A 175 4.50 -9.32 -5.27
C GLY A 175 3.07 -9.82 -4.98
N TYR A 176 2.80 -11.10 -5.28
CA TYR A 176 1.53 -11.71 -4.94
C TYR A 176 1.45 -11.97 -3.43
N VAL A 177 0.49 -11.30 -2.78
CA VAL A 177 0.26 -11.44 -1.34
C VAL A 177 -1.06 -12.17 -1.10
N ARG A 178 -1.06 -13.16 -0.21
CA ARG A 178 -2.28 -13.87 0.19
C ARG A 178 -3.21 -12.94 0.97
N THR A 179 -4.07 -12.28 0.23
CA THR A 179 -5.09 -11.36 0.75
C THR A 179 -6.36 -11.46 -0.10
N ASN A 180 -7.47 -10.96 0.41
CA ASN A 180 -8.75 -10.96 -0.29
C ASN A 180 -8.84 -9.93 -1.44
N ILE A 181 -7.75 -9.22 -1.75
CA ILE A 181 -7.75 -8.19 -2.80
C ILE A 181 -8.02 -8.82 -4.19
N HIS A 182 -7.50 -10.01 -4.45
CA HIS A 182 -7.69 -10.69 -5.73
C HIS A 182 -9.14 -11.10 -5.95
N GLN A 183 -9.85 -11.56 -4.91
CA GLN A 183 -11.28 -11.87 -4.96
C GLN A 183 -12.08 -10.60 -5.25
N ARG A 184 -11.85 -9.53 -4.48
CA ARG A 184 -12.54 -8.25 -4.63
C ARG A 184 -12.31 -7.57 -5.99
N SER A 185 -11.22 -7.88 -6.65
CA SER A 185 -10.85 -7.34 -7.96
C SER A 185 -11.28 -8.24 -9.13
N GLY A 186 -12.06 -9.30 -8.90
CA GLY A 186 -12.45 -10.24 -9.95
C GLY A 186 -11.29 -11.05 -10.53
N LEU A 187 -10.18 -11.17 -9.78
CA LEU A 187 -8.96 -11.87 -10.20
C LEU A 187 -8.81 -13.23 -9.51
N GLU A 188 -9.90 -13.85 -9.08
CA GLU A 188 -9.87 -15.18 -8.43
C GLU A 188 -9.21 -16.25 -9.30
N HIS A 189 -9.39 -16.16 -10.62
CA HIS A 189 -8.75 -17.08 -11.55
C HIS A 189 -7.20 -17.04 -11.47
N LEU A 190 -6.60 -15.91 -11.06
CA LEU A 190 -5.16 -15.82 -10.86
C LEU A 190 -4.70 -16.62 -9.64
N THR A 191 -5.54 -16.74 -8.59
CA THR A 191 -5.18 -17.50 -7.39
C THR A 191 -4.95 -18.98 -7.69
N ARG A 192 -5.62 -19.51 -8.71
CA ARG A 192 -5.45 -20.90 -9.17
C ARG A 192 -4.27 -21.09 -10.11
N LYS A 193 -3.86 -20.05 -10.83
CA LYS A 193 -2.77 -20.13 -11.83
C LYS A 193 -1.40 -19.82 -11.25
N ILE A 194 -1.34 -19.03 -10.18
CA ILE A 194 -0.08 -18.61 -9.58
C ILE A 194 0.44 -19.71 -8.66
N PRO A 195 1.64 -20.24 -8.93
CA PRO A 195 2.23 -21.29 -8.09
C PRO A 195 2.36 -20.85 -6.61
N ASN A 196 2.21 -21.80 -5.70
CA ASN A 196 2.23 -21.50 -4.25
C ASN A 196 3.51 -20.80 -3.77
N TRP A 197 4.65 -21.09 -4.36
CA TRP A 197 5.94 -20.49 -4.01
C TRP A 197 6.07 -19.01 -4.37
N MET A 198 5.21 -18.50 -5.26
CA MET A 198 5.15 -17.07 -5.59
C MET A 198 4.34 -16.25 -4.58
N TRP A 199 3.59 -16.90 -3.69
CA TRP A 199 2.77 -16.18 -2.72
C TRP A 199 3.60 -15.79 -1.49
N VAL A 200 3.52 -14.52 -1.11
CA VAL A 200 4.11 -13.99 0.13
C VAL A 200 3.00 -13.77 1.15
N SER A 201 3.27 -14.07 2.42
CA SER A 201 2.32 -13.74 3.49
C SER A 201 2.32 -12.24 3.77
N ALA A 202 1.19 -11.71 4.23
CA ALA A 202 1.08 -10.30 4.64
C ALA A 202 2.06 -9.98 5.78
N ASP A 203 2.23 -10.90 6.74
CA ASP A 203 3.16 -10.72 7.86
C ASP A 203 4.62 -10.59 7.39
N LYS A 204 5.03 -11.39 6.39
CA LYS A 204 6.38 -11.26 5.81
C LYS A 204 6.56 -9.93 5.10
N VAL A 205 5.54 -9.47 4.35
CA VAL A 205 5.57 -8.14 3.72
C VAL A 205 5.76 -7.07 4.79
N VAL A 206 4.97 -7.12 5.87
CA VAL A 206 5.05 -6.15 6.97
C VAL A 206 6.42 -6.19 7.63
N THR A 207 6.91 -7.37 8.02
CA THR A 207 8.20 -7.51 8.72
C THR A 207 9.36 -6.96 7.89
N GLU A 208 9.42 -7.30 6.59
CA GLU A 208 10.50 -6.82 5.71
C GLU A 208 10.37 -5.33 5.41
N THR A 209 9.14 -4.82 5.24
CA THR A 209 8.86 -3.40 4.99
C THR A 209 9.19 -2.55 6.21
N GLU A 210 8.75 -2.96 7.40
CA GLU A 210 9.03 -2.25 8.64
C GLU A 210 10.54 -2.18 8.91
N LYS A 211 11.26 -3.30 8.73
CA LYS A 211 12.72 -3.33 8.84
C LYS A 211 13.41 -2.39 7.85
N ALA A 212 12.89 -2.24 6.64
CA ALA A 212 13.42 -1.32 5.64
C ALA A 212 13.12 0.15 6.01
N SER A 213 11.90 0.42 6.47
CA SER A 213 11.46 1.75 6.92
C SER A 213 12.25 2.26 8.12
N ILE A 214 12.50 1.41 9.12
CA ILE A 214 13.33 1.77 10.29
C ILE A 214 14.77 2.14 9.86
N LYS A 215 15.26 1.57 8.75
CA LYS A 215 16.58 1.86 8.19
C LYS A 215 16.59 3.03 7.20
N GLY A 216 15.49 3.74 7.03
CA GLY A 216 15.35 4.85 6.08
C GLY A 216 15.54 4.46 4.61
N LYS A 217 15.33 3.19 4.24
CA LYS A 217 15.46 2.77 2.83
C LYS A 217 14.35 3.37 1.96
N SER A 218 14.71 3.94 0.82
CA SER A 218 13.75 4.54 -0.11
C SER A 218 12.72 3.53 -0.66
N HIS A 219 13.11 2.26 -0.79
CA HIS A 219 12.18 1.21 -1.22
C HIS A 219 12.61 -0.19 -0.79
N ILE A 220 11.67 -1.11 -0.87
CA ILE A 220 11.86 -2.54 -0.61
C ILE A 220 10.95 -3.39 -1.53
N ILE A 221 11.46 -4.50 -2.01
CA ILE A 221 10.70 -5.56 -2.66
C ILE A 221 10.62 -6.74 -1.67
N PRO A 222 9.51 -6.92 -0.95
CA PRO A 222 9.36 -8.01 0.00
C PRO A 222 9.34 -9.38 -0.69
N GLY A 223 10.01 -10.34 -0.06
CA GLY A 223 10.18 -11.68 -0.60
C GLY A 223 11.44 -11.82 -1.44
N PHE A 224 12.31 -12.76 -1.02
CA PHE A 224 13.63 -12.99 -1.64
C PHE A 224 13.55 -13.24 -3.15
N LEU A 225 12.59 -14.06 -3.58
CA LEU A 225 12.39 -14.39 -4.98
C LEU A 225 12.09 -13.14 -5.83
N TYR A 226 11.15 -12.30 -5.38
CA TYR A 226 10.80 -11.08 -6.11
C TYR A 226 11.96 -10.09 -6.17
N ARG A 227 12.78 -10.06 -5.13
CA ARG A 227 13.98 -9.21 -5.07
C ARG A 227 15.02 -9.64 -6.12
N ILE A 228 15.27 -10.93 -6.25
CA ILE A 228 16.20 -11.44 -7.28
C ILE A 228 15.61 -11.25 -8.68
N THR A 229 14.36 -11.67 -8.88
CA THR A 229 13.75 -11.61 -10.22
C THR A 229 13.54 -10.19 -10.72
N SER A 230 13.37 -9.21 -9.81
CA SER A 230 13.20 -7.80 -10.20
C SER A 230 14.41 -7.22 -10.96
N ILE A 231 15.60 -7.72 -10.71
CA ILE A 231 16.83 -7.32 -11.42
C ILE A 231 16.71 -7.66 -12.92
N PHE A 232 15.98 -8.71 -13.23
CA PHE A 232 15.83 -9.23 -14.60
C PHE A 232 14.55 -8.75 -15.30
N PHE A 233 13.70 -7.93 -14.70
CA PHE A 233 12.40 -7.53 -15.28
C PHE A 233 12.50 -6.80 -16.61
N ASN A 234 13.63 -6.20 -16.91
CA ASN A 234 13.88 -5.55 -18.20
C ASN A 234 14.32 -6.53 -19.32
N LEU A 235 14.66 -7.77 -19.00
CA LEU A 235 15.04 -8.77 -20.00
C LEU A 235 13.81 -9.29 -20.76
N LYS A 236 13.97 -9.51 -22.08
CA LYS A 236 12.88 -10.01 -22.93
C LYS A 236 12.29 -11.34 -22.43
N ILE A 237 13.12 -12.24 -21.94
CA ILE A 237 12.73 -13.56 -21.42
C ILE A 237 11.81 -13.44 -20.21
N THR A 238 12.15 -12.55 -19.27
CA THR A 238 11.34 -12.32 -18.07
C THR A 238 9.97 -11.74 -18.41
N LYS A 239 9.91 -10.87 -19.45
CA LYS A 239 8.64 -10.34 -19.97
C LYS A 239 7.75 -11.44 -20.54
N ILE A 240 8.33 -12.43 -21.24
CA ILE A 240 7.59 -13.59 -21.78
C ILE A 240 7.04 -14.44 -20.66
N ILE A 241 7.88 -14.86 -19.71
CA ILE A 241 7.47 -15.66 -18.54
C ILE A 241 6.37 -14.94 -17.73
N TRP A 242 6.55 -13.65 -17.48
CA TRP A 242 5.57 -12.82 -16.76
C TRP A 242 4.25 -12.73 -17.52
N LYS A 243 4.28 -12.53 -18.84
CA LYS A 243 3.08 -12.50 -19.69
C LYS A 243 2.31 -13.81 -19.64
N THR A 244 3.01 -14.95 -19.66
CA THR A 244 2.38 -16.28 -19.58
C THR A 244 1.74 -16.53 -18.22
N LEU A 245 2.43 -16.19 -17.12
CA LEU A 245 1.92 -16.35 -15.76
C LEU A 245 0.76 -15.39 -15.44
N ASN A 246 0.78 -14.18 -15.99
CA ASN A 246 -0.22 -13.15 -15.78
C ASN A 246 -1.25 -13.03 -16.89
N ALA A 247 -1.44 -14.03 -17.72
CA ALA A 247 -2.47 -14.00 -18.75
C ALA A 247 -3.84 -13.78 -18.11
N ARG A 248 -4.23 -12.51 -18.01
CA ARG A 248 -5.54 -12.05 -17.52
C ARG A 248 -6.55 -12.26 -18.64
N LYS A 249 -7.60 -13.01 -18.37
CA LYS A 249 -8.71 -13.21 -19.31
C LYS A 249 -9.53 -11.93 -19.49
#